data_b046424365672a7c761b7c8f45f9069c
#
_entry.id   b046424365672a7c761b7c8f45f9069c
#
_cell.length_a   1.000
_cell.length_b   1.000
_cell.length_c   1.000
_cell.angle_alpha   90.00
_cell.angle_beta   90.00
_cell.angle_gamma   90.00
#
_symmetry.space_group_name_H-M   'P 1'
#
loop_
_entity.id
_entity.type
_entity.pdbx_description
1 polymer ?
#
loop_
_entity_poly.entity_id
_entity_poly.type
_entity_poly.pdbx_seq_one_letter_code
_entity_poly.pdbx_strand_id
1 'polypeptide(L)'
;MANTLAKKFEAKVPDDWRRTFPGSVIIRLPDQMTGYKDTSKNPCDYVAFAYGMLYMLEVKSHKGNTFPFSCLTQYENLSSYLGYEDVRVGVILWLYEHDAVMYVPLNSIKQMKADGLKSVNIKMLDNENCKYKIVRIPSEKKRIYMDSDYSVMLTLKDGD
;
A
#
# COMPACT_ATOMS: atom_id res chain seq x y z
N MET A 1 -2.15 19.81 8.67
CA MET A 1 -2.65 19.61 7.29
C MET A 1 -2.28 18.24 6.74
N ALA A 2 -1.00 17.90 6.67
CA ALA A 2 -0.55 16.60 6.13
C ALA A 2 -1.16 15.40 6.85
N ASN A 3 -1.23 15.41 8.17
CA ASN A 3 -1.82 14.32 8.95
C ASN A 3 -3.33 14.14 8.67
N THR A 4 -4.05 15.23 8.40
CA THR A 4 -5.48 15.18 8.07
C THR A 4 -5.71 14.57 6.68
N LEU A 5 -4.88 14.92 5.69
CA LEU A 5 -4.94 14.35 4.35
C LEU A 5 -4.65 12.85 4.37
N ALA A 6 -3.59 12.45 5.08
CA ALA A 6 -3.21 11.04 5.23
C ALA A 6 -4.35 10.21 5.82
N LYS A 7 -4.96 10.68 6.92
CA LYS A 7 -6.09 9.99 7.56
C LYS A 7 -7.31 9.88 6.65
N LYS A 8 -7.62 10.92 5.88
CA LYS A 8 -8.73 10.89 4.92
C LYS A 8 -8.48 9.91 3.78
N PHE A 9 -7.26 9.89 3.27
CA PHE A 9 -6.87 8.94 2.23
C PHE A 9 -6.98 7.50 2.75
N GLU A 10 -6.40 7.21 3.90
CA GLU A 10 -6.48 5.89 4.53
C GLU A 10 -7.93 5.45 4.74
N ALA A 11 -8.76 6.32 5.32
CA ALA A 11 -10.17 6.02 5.60
C ALA A 11 -11.01 5.77 4.34
N LYS A 12 -10.59 6.29 3.18
CA LYS A 12 -11.28 6.12 1.89
C LYS A 12 -10.99 4.78 1.22
N VAL A 13 -9.88 4.13 1.53
CA VAL A 13 -9.45 2.87 0.91
C VAL A 13 -10.54 1.79 0.95
N PRO A 14 -11.22 1.51 2.07
CA PRO A 14 -12.25 0.49 2.09
C PRO A 14 -13.42 0.76 1.14
N ASP A 15 -13.88 1.99 1.03
CA ASP A 15 -14.99 2.35 0.15
C ASP A 15 -14.61 2.17 -1.32
N ASP A 16 -13.44 2.63 -1.70
CA ASP A 16 -12.91 2.48 -3.06
C ASP A 16 -12.64 1.01 -3.39
N TRP A 17 -12.15 0.24 -2.44
CA TRP A 17 -11.93 -1.20 -2.59
C TRP A 17 -13.24 -1.95 -2.86
N ARG A 18 -14.27 -1.69 -2.05
CA ARG A 18 -15.58 -2.34 -2.22
C ARG A 18 -16.28 -1.93 -3.51
N ARG A 19 -16.10 -0.67 -3.93
CA ARG A 19 -16.60 -0.20 -5.22
C ARG A 19 -15.88 -0.88 -6.39
N THR A 20 -14.57 -1.03 -6.30
CA THR A 20 -13.75 -1.69 -7.30
C THR A 20 -14.04 -3.18 -7.39
N PHE A 21 -14.19 -3.82 -6.24
CA PHE A 21 -14.39 -5.27 -6.11
C PHE A 21 -15.70 -5.58 -5.39
N PRO A 22 -16.84 -5.51 -6.08
CA PRO A 22 -18.13 -5.84 -5.48
C PRO A 22 -18.14 -7.27 -4.91
N GLY A 23 -18.62 -7.41 -3.68
CA GLY A 23 -18.66 -8.69 -2.98
C GLY A 23 -17.34 -9.10 -2.31
N SER A 24 -16.30 -8.28 -2.42
CA SER A 24 -15.05 -8.49 -1.70
C SER A 24 -15.17 -8.09 -0.22
N VAL A 25 -14.17 -8.51 0.56
CA VAL A 25 -14.06 -8.16 1.98
C VAL A 25 -12.82 -7.31 2.19
N ILE A 26 -12.96 -6.24 2.98
CA ILE A 26 -11.84 -5.47 3.49
C ILE A 26 -12.10 -5.14 4.94
N ILE A 27 -11.10 -5.38 5.80
CA ILE A 27 -11.17 -5.20 7.25
C ILE A 27 -10.02 -4.30 7.67
N ARG A 28 -10.34 -3.23 8.38
CA ARG A 28 -9.32 -2.44 9.07
C ARG A 28 -8.88 -3.18 10.33
N LEU A 29 -7.56 -3.33 10.50
CA LEU A 29 -7.02 -3.79 11.75
C LEU A 29 -7.01 -2.63 12.75
N PRO A 30 -7.57 -2.82 13.96
CA PRO A 30 -7.67 -1.73 14.92
C PRO A 30 -6.28 -1.29 15.39
N ASP A 31 -6.10 0.01 15.59
CA ASP A 31 -4.91 0.54 16.23
C ASP A 31 -4.77 -0.09 17.63
N GLN A 32 -3.57 -0.52 17.97
CA GLN A 32 -3.33 -1.08 19.29
C GLN A 32 -3.51 0.01 20.34
N MET A 33 -4.53 -0.13 21.15
CA MET A 33 -4.66 0.67 22.36
C MET A 33 -3.61 0.21 23.37
N THR A 34 -2.75 1.12 23.77
CA THR A 34 -1.73 0.93 24.79
C THR A 34 -2.36 0.48 26.12
N GLY A 35 -2.04 -0.72 26.56
CA GLY A 35 -2.51 -1.25 27.86
C GLY A 35 -2.13 -2.70 28.14
N TYR A 36 -1.86 -3.49 27.13
CA TYR A 36 -1.38 -4.86 27.30
C TYR A 36 0.02 -5.01 26.70
N LYS A 37 0.97 -5.39 27.56
CA LYS A 37 2.39 -5.51 27.21
C LYS A 37 2.72 -6.61 26.20
N ASP A 38 1.78 -7.48 25.86
CA ASP A 38 2.01 -8.69 25.06
C ASP A 38 1.21 -8.77 23.75
N THR A 39 0.63 -7.67 23.28
CA THR A 39 -0.06 -7.68 21.99
C THR A 39 0.94 -7.52 20.85
N SER A 40 0.99 -8.51 19.98
CA SER A 40 1.71 -8.39 18.69
C SER A 40 1.21 -7.16 17.93
N LYS A 41 2.11 -6.35 17.42
CA LYS A 41 1.75 -5.19 16.57
C LYS A 41 1.01 -5.67 15.34
N ASN A 42 -0.05 -4.96 14.96
CA ASN A 42 -0.73 -5.23 13.70
C ASN A 42 0.26 -5.17 12.54
N PRO A 43 0.23 -6.15 11.64
CA PRO A 43 1.17 -6.19 10.53
C PRO A 43 0.92 -5.11 9.48
N CYS A 44 -0.33 -4.64 9.36
CA CYS A 44 -0.76 -3.69 8.34
C CYS A 44 -2.03 -2.95 8.76
N ASP A 45 -2.46 -1.97 7.98
CA ASP A 45 -3.69 -1.20 8.23
C ASP A 45 -4.95 -2.00 7.85
N TYR A 46 -4.90 -2.71 6.72
CA TYR A 46 -6.05 -3.44 6.17
C TYR A 46 -5.68 -4.86 5.75
N VAL A 47 -6.61 -5.76 5.96
CA VAL A 47 -6.63 -7.09 5.34
C VAL A 47 -7.82 -7.14 4.41
N ALA A 48 -7.60 -7.50 3.15
CA ALA A 48 -8.64 -7.56 2.15
C ALA A 48 -8.65 -8.92 1.43
N PHE A 49 -9.81 -9.31 0.95
CA PHE A 49 -10.01 -10.55 0.22
C PHE A 49 -10.77 -10.25 -1.07
N ALA A 50 -10.15 -10.55 -2.20
CA ALA A 50 -10.77 -10.38 -3.51
C ALA A 50 -10.24 -11.43 -4.49
N TYR A 51 -11.13 -12.07 -5.22
CA TYR A 51 -10.80 -13.03 -6.29
C TYR A 51 -9.81 -14.13 -5.86
N GLY A 52 -10.04 -14.69 -4.66
CA GLY A 52 -9.21 -15.77 -4.11
C GLY A 52 -7.87 -15.34 -3.53
N MET A 53 -7.56 -14.04 -3.55
CA MET A 53 -6.30 -13.50 -3.03
C MET A 53 -6.52 -12.78 -1.70
N LEU A 54 -5.61 -13.00 -0.77
CA LEU A 54 -5.51 -12.22 0.47
C LEU A 54 -4.54 -11.08 0.27
N TYR A 55 -4.98 -9.86 0.54
CA TYR A 55 -4.15 -8.66 0.49
C TYR A 55 -3.87 -8.15 1.90
N MET A 56 -2.61 -7.95 2.21
CA MET A 56 -2.17 -7.26 3.41
C MET A 56 -1.64 -5.89 3.00
N LEU A 57 -2.38 -4.84 3.36
CA LEU A 57 -2.22 -3.51 2.82
C LEU A 57 -1.82 -2.52 3.91
N GLU A 58 -0.66 -1.94 3.77
CA GLU A 58 -0.26 -0.75 4.52
C GLU A 58 -0.55 0.48 3.68
N VAL A 59 -1.13 1.52 4.27
CA VAL A 59 -1.49 2.76 3.58
C VAL A 59 -0.61 3.89 4.06
N LYS A 60 0.08 4.55 3.14
CA LYS A 60 0.98 5.66 3.42
C LYS A 60 0.68 6.85 2.52
N SER A 61 0.86 8.03 3.07
CA SER A 61 0.87 9.29 2.33
C SER A 61 2.16 10.03 2.65
N HIS A 62 2.80 10.58 1.64
CA HIS A 62 4.07 11.26 1.82
C HIS A 62 4.17 12.50 0.95
N LYS A 63 4.92 13.48 1.45
CA LYS A 63 5.24 14.71 0.74
C LYS A 63 6.43 14.49 -0.21
N GLY A 64 6.43 15.23 -1.32
CA GLY A 64 7.57 15.24 -2.24
C GLY A 64 7.58 14.08 -3.22
N ASN A 65 8.76 13.80 -3.75
CA ASN A 65 8.97 12.89 -4.88
C ASN A 65 9.33 11.46 -4.47
N THR A 66 9.63 11.25 -3.18
CA THR A 66 10.13 9.98 -2.68
C THR A 66 9.40 9.56 -1.42
N PHE A 67 9.32 8.26 -1.21
CA PHE A 67 8.89 7.66 0.05
C PHE A 67 10.06 6.87 0.66
N PRO A 68 10.68 7.36 1.74
CA PRO A 68 11.78 6.68 2.39
C PRO A 68 11.32 5.37 3.06
N PHE A 69 12.10 4.30 2.93
CA PHE A 69 11.78 3.02 3.57
C PHE A 69 11.83 3.09 5.09
N SER A 70 12.55 4.05 5.65
CA SER A 70 12.53 4.33 7.10
C SER A 70 11.16 4.74 7.62
N CYS A 71 10.27 5.25 6.75
CA CYS A 71 8.88 5.57 7.09
C CYS A 71 7.96 4.34 7.09
N LEU A 72 8.43 3.19 6.60
CA LEU A 72 7.73 1.92 6.62
C LEU A 72 8.19 1.11 7.84
N THR A 73 7.71 1.50 9.02
CA THR A 73 8.10 0.85 10.29
C THR A 73 7.59 -0.58 10.41
N GLN A 74 6.56 -0.94 9.64
CA GLN A 74 5.97 -2.27 9.60
C GLN A 74 6.69 -3.25 8.66
N TYR A 75 7.77 -2.83 8.00
CA TYR A 75 8.44 -3.62 6.97
C TYR A 75 8.82 -5.05 7.44
N GLU A 76 9.44 -5.18 8.61
CA GLU A 76 9.86 -6.49 9.12
C GLU A 76 8.65 -7.39 9.40
N ASN A 77 7.60 -6.83 10.00
CA ASN A 77 6.37 -7.56 10.27
C ASN A 77 5.67 -8.01 8.99
N LEU A 78 5.55 -7.12 8.02
CA LEU A 78 4.98 -7.42 6.71
C LEU A 78 5.79 -8.48 5.95
N SER A 79 7.11 -8.45 6.08
CA SER A 79 8.01 -9.39 5.40
C SER A 79 7.79 -10.83 5.81
N SER A 80 7.30 -11.09 7.02
CA SER A 80 7.01 -12.44 7.50
C SER A 80 5.85 -13.11 6.76
N TYR A 81 5.04 -12.33 6.03
CA TYR A 81 3.91 -12.83 5.22
C TYR A 81 4.24 -13.01 3.75
N LEU A 82 5.47 -12.75 3.35
CA LEU A 82 5.93 -13.00 1.99
C LEU A 82 6.13 -14.51 1.74
N GLY A 83 5.98 -14.94 0.49
CA GLY A 83 6.24 -16.32 0.09
C GLY A 83 5.02 -17.25 0.15
N TYR A 84 3.86 -16.77 0.48
CA TYR A 84 2.60 -17.51 0.40
C TYR A 84 1.92 -17.23 -0.95
N GLU A 85 1.53 -18.29 -1.65
CA GLU A 85 1.04 -18.21 -3.04
C GLU A 85 -0.16 -17.27 -3.21
N ASP A 86 -1.14 -17.36 -2.30
CA ASP A 86 -2.39 -16.61 -2.40
C ASP A 86 -2.38 -15.33 -1.54
N VAL A 87 -1.21 -14.88 -1.10
CA VAL A 87 -1.06 -13.68 -0.27
C VAL A 87 -0.28 -12.61 -1.02
N ARG A 88 -0.85 -11.41 -1.06
CA ARG A 88 -0.21 -10.20 -1.60
C ARG A 88 0.04 -9.22 -0.48
N VAL A 89 1.27 -8.80 -0.34
CA VAL A 89 1.70 -7.87 0.70
C VAL A 89 2.27 -6.64 0.05
N GLY A 90 1.80 -5.47 0.44
CA GLY A 90 2.33 -4.25 -0.14
C GLY A 90 1.78 -2.97 0.47
N VAL A 91 2.21 -1.88 -0.12
CA VAL A 91 1.91 -0.52 0.33
C VAL A 91 1.08 0.21 -0.71
N ILE A 92 -0.06 0.74 -0.30
CA ILE A 92 -0.80 1.75 -1.06
C ILE A 92 -0.19 3.10 -0.67
N LEU A 93 0.48 3.74 -1.59
CA LEU A 93 1.21 4.99 -1.37
C LEU A 93 0.60 6.13 -2.16
N TRP A 94 0.32 7.23 -1.47
CA TRP A 94 -0.06 8.49 -2.09
C TRP A 94 1.03 9.55 -1.91
N LEU A 95 1.65 9.94 -3.02
CA LEU A 95 2.53 11.11 -3.06
C LEU A 95 1.66 12.33 -3.35
N TYR A 96 1.20 13.00 -2.28
CA TYR A 96 0.07 13.93 -2.37
C TYR A 96 0.39 15.27 -3.07
N GLU A 97 1.65 15.64 -3.20
CA GLU A 97 2.04 16.82 -4.01
C GLU A 97 1.96 16.56 -5.52
N HIS A 98 1.92 15.28 -5.91
CA HIS A 98 1.84 14.84 -7.30
C HIS A 98 0.51 14.20 -7.66
N ASP A 99 -0.39 14.08 -6.68
CA ASP A 99 -1.64 13.32 -6.80
C ASP A 99 -1.43 11.90 -7.37
N ALA A 100 -0.27 11.33 -7.07
CA ALA A 100 0.12 10.01 -7.56
C ALA A 100 -0.19 8.95 -6.50
N VAL A 101 -1.14 8.08 -6.82
CA VAL A 101 -1.44 6.89 -6.01
C VAL A 101 -0.82 5.68 -6.69
N MET A 102 -0.14 4.85 -5.91
CA MET A 102 0.52 3.65 -6.41
C MET A 102 0.40 2.49 -5.43
N TYR A 103 0.47 1.29 -5.95
CA TYR A 103 0.70 0.09 -5.15
C TYR A 103 2.15 -0.36 -5.34
N VAL A 104 2.85 -0.53 -4.24
CA VAL A 104 4.23 -1.01 -4.22
C VAL A 104 4.25 -2.37 -3.53
N PRO A 105 4.39 -3.47 -4.28
CA PRO A 105 4.56 -4.79 -3.68
C PRO A 105 5.74 -4.81 -2.72
N LEU A 106 5.58 -5.48 -1.59
CA LEU A 106 6.67 -5.55 -0.60
C LEU A 106 7.91 -6.27 -1.15
N ASN A 107 7.72 -7.24 -2.06
CA ASN A 107 8.82 -7.86 -2.77
C ASN A 107 9.65 -6.86 -3.58
N SER A 108 9.01 -5.86 -4.17
CA SER A 108 9.73 -4.77 -4.86
C SER A 108 10.55 -3.94 -3.89
N ILE A 109 10.00 -3.62 -2.72
CA ILE A 109 10.75 -2.91 -1.67
C ILE A 109 11.92 -3.76 -1.17
N LYS A 110 11.71 -5.05 -0.96
CA LYS A 110 12.77 -5.99 -0.58
C LYS A 110 13.91 -6.00 -1.59
N GLN A 111 13.57 -6.06 -2.88
CA GLN A 111 14.55 -6.01 -3.97
C GLN A 111 15.29 -4.67 -4.02
N MET A 112 14.58 -3.55 -3.91
CA MET A 112 15.19 -2.22 -3.86
C MET A 112 16.18 -2.09 -2.71
N LYS A 113 15.81 -2.56 -1.51
CA LYS A 113 16.69 -2.55 -0.34
C LYS A 113 17.94 -3.40 -0.55
N ALA A 114 17.79 -4.59 -1.16
CA ALA A 114 18.93 -5.45 -1.51
C ALA A 114 19.87 -4.79 -2.51
N ASP A 115 19.34 -3.96 -3.41
CA ASP A 115 20.11 -3.19 -4.40
C ASP A 115 20.69 -1.89 -3.82
N GLY A 116 20.49 -1.62 -2.53
CA GLY A 116 21.03 -0.44 -1.84
C GLY A 116 20.17 0.82 -1.92
N LEU A 117 18.96 0.74 -2.51
CA LEU A 117 18.05 1.87 -2.53
C LEU A 117 17.44 2.08 -1.14
N LYS A 118 17.12 3.35 -0.83
CA LYS A 118 16.54 3.73 0.47
C LYS A 118 15.13 4.30 0.38
N SER A 119 14.60 4.41 -0.83
CA SER A 119 13.28 5.01 -1.07
C SER A 119 12.67 4.55 -2.39
N VAL A 120 11.34 4.64 -2.47
CA VAL A 120 10.61 4.65 -3.74
C VAL A 120 10.63 6.08 -4.27
N ASN A 121 10.90 6.24 -5.56
CA ASN A 121 10.88 7.54 -6.23
C ASN A 121 9.74 7.58 -7.26
N ILE A 122 9.05 8.71 -7.36
CA ILE A 122 7.96 8.89 -8.33
C ILE A 122 8.41 8.64 -9.77
N LYS A 123 9.68 8.85 -10.09
CA LYS A 123 10.23 8.57 -11.42
C LYS A 123 10.26 7.08 -11.78
N MET A 124 10.10 6.20 -10.80
CA MET A 124 9.98 4.75 -11.03
C MET A 124 8.58 4.39 -11.54
N LEU A 125 7.59 5.22 -11.21
CA LEU A 125 6.22 5.04 -11.65
C LEU A 125 6.12 5.37 -13.15
N ASP A 126 5.40 4.54 -13.90
CA ASP A 126 5.24 4.67 -15.36
C ASP A 126 6.55 4.61 -16.16
N ASN A 127 7.63 4.14 -15.56
CA ASN A 127 8.90 3.91 -16.26
C ASN A 127 8.96 2.46 -16.74
N GLU A 128 8.81 2.28 -18.04
CA GLU A 128 8.86 0.95 -18.70
C GLU A 128 10.20 0.23 -18.49
N ASN A 129 11.28 0.97 -18.24
CA ASN A 129 12.61 0.41 -17.97
C ASN A 129 12.87 0.18 -16.47
N CYS A 130 11.91 0.46 -15.60
CA CYS A 130 12.04 0.21 -14.18
C CYS A 130 12.01 -1.31 -13.94
N LYS A 131 13.08 -1.85 -13.33
CA LYS A 131 13.13 -3.27 -12.99
C LYS A 131 12.27 -3.68 -11.81
N TYR A 132 11.79 -2.71 -11.03
CA TYR A 132 10.94 -2.95 -9.88
C TYR A 132 9.48 -2.84 -10.26
N LYS A 133 8.68 -3.78 -9.77
CA LYS A 133 7.22 -3.73 -9.97
C LYS A 133 6.62 -2.64 -9.09
N ILE A 134 6.03 -1.65 -9.71
CA ILE A 134 5.24 -0.59 -9.07
C ILE A 134 4.05 -0.34 -9.98
N VAL A 135 2.86 -0.29 -9.40
CA VAL A 135 1.63 -0.18 -10.19
C VAL A 135 0.96 1.15 -9.87
N ARG A 136 0.72 1.96 -10.90
CA ARG A 136 -0.11 3.15 -10.74
C ARG A 136 -1.56 2.75 -10.47
N ILE A 137 -2.14 3.29 -9.43
CA ILE A 137 -3.57 3.17 -9.14
C ILE A 137 -4.28 4.35 -9.82
N PRO A 138 -5.11 4.12 -10.83
CA PRO A 138 -5.88 5.20 -11.45
C PRO A 138 -6.72 5.88 -10.38
N SER A 139 -6.57 7.19 -10.26
CA SER A 139 -7.23 7.95 -9.21
C SER A 139 -7.65 9.30 -9.72
N GLU A 140 -8.84 9.74 -9.30
CA GLU A 140 -9.36 11.06 -9.57
C GLU A 140 -9.32 11.90 -8.31
N LYS A 141 -8.68 13.05 -8.38
CA LYS A 141 -8.65 13.98 -7.26
C LYS A 141 -10.00 14.65 -7.10
N LYS A 142 -10.59 14.49 -5.94
CA LYS A 142 -11.73 15.26 -5.46
C LYS A 142 -11.22 16.40 -4.56
N ARG A 143 -12.11 17.27 -4.13
CA ARG A 143 -11.74 18.45 -3.36
C ARG A 143 -10.84 18.16 -2.14
N ILE A 144 -11.07 17.05 -1.46
CA ILE A 144 -10.38 16.70 -0.20
C ILE A 144 -9.92 15.23 -0.12
N TYR A 145 -10.11 14.42 -1.16
CA TYR A 145 -9.74 13.01 -1.19
C TYR A 145 -9.44 12.54 -2.62
N MET A 146 -8.91 11.33 -2.73
CA MET A 146 -8.72 10.63 -4.00
C MET A 146 -9.79 9.55 -4.14
N ASP A 147 -10.42 9.46 -5.31
CA ASP A 147 -11.19 8.30 -5.73
C ASP A 147 -10.27 7.37 -6.50
N SER A 148 -10.05 6.17 -6.00
CA SER A 148 -9.07 5.24 -6.54
C SER A 148 -9.72 3.98 -7.10
N ASP A 149 -9.20 3.49 -8.22
CA ASP A 149 -9.60 2.23 -8.85
C ASP A 149 -8.48 1.19 -8.65
N TYR A 150 -8.71 0.26 -7.75
CA TYR A 150 -7.74 -0.77 -7.39
C TYR A 150 -7.75 -1.99 -8.34
N SER A 151 -8.57 -2.00 -9.39
CA SER A 151 -8.70 -3.15 -10.30
C SER A 151 -7.38 -3.53 -10.97
N VAL A 152 -6.49 -2.57 -11.17
CA VAL A 152 -5.16 -2.79 -11.72
C VAL A 152 -4.32 -3.76 -10.86
N MET A 153 -4.62 -3.88 -9.57
CA MET A 153 -3.91 -4.81 -8.68
C MET A 153 -4.16 -6.28 -9.03
N LEU A 154 -5.25 -6.60 -9.74
CA LEU A 154 -5.52 -7.94 -10.24
C LEU A 154 -4.56 -8.38 -11.37
N THR A 155 -3.85 -7.44 -11.98
CA THR A 155 -2.87 -7.73 -13.03
C THR A 155 -1.53 -8.21 -12.46
N LEU A 156 -1.34 -8.11 -11.15
CA LEU A 156 -0.14 -8.57 -10.46
C LEU A 156 -0.09 -10.09 -10.48
N LYS A 157 1.08 -10.63 -10.78
CA LYS A 157 1.34 -12.07 -10.79
C LYS A 157 1.86 -12.55 -9.44
N ASP A 158 1.92 -13.85 -9.28
CA ASP A 158 2.54 -14.46 -8.11
C ASP A 158 3.99 -13.97 -7.95
N GLY A 159 4.33 -13.60 -6.73
CA GLY A 159 5.64 -13.01 -6.40
C GLY A 159 5.74 -11.49 -6.53
N ASP A 160 4.69 -10.86 -6.99
CA ASP A 160 4.64 -9.37 -7.11
C ASP A 160 4.24 -8.67 -5.81
#